data_52780eef65139c27900bbbc8be19f93f
#
_entry.id   52780eef65139c27900bbbc8be19f93f
#
_cell.length_a   1.000
_cell.length_b   1.000
_cell.length_c   1.000
_cell.angle_alpha   90.00
_cell.angle_beta   90.00
_cell.angle_gamma   90.00
#
_symmetry.space_group_name_H-M   'P 1'
#
loop_
_entity.id
_entity.type
_entity.pdbx_description
1 polymer ?
#
loop_
_entity_poly.entity_id
_entity_poly.type
_entity_poly.pdbx_seq_one_letter_code
_entity_poly.pdbx_strand_id
1 'polypeptide(L)'
;MNPPLPHIYDADNARLLCRASERAYGLATAPGETGIWDSASDTHVLILDTGGDLIIAFRGTRDLRNWLTDLDIRWCQDGAWRVHDGFSRCVESVMDGVSSAVFAAGYKSKRLWVTGHSLGGALAKLYAARVCRGMVENPFSGLYTFGQPRVGNAKFRDDCTAFFGACYFRLIHADDIVPRVPWLLGGYRHAGHEVFFPDLQGAPKFDLPWPRKFVADIPGLVRELCYDRAALIEDHHIHNYLALFQEAA
;
A
#
# COMPACT_ATOMS: atom_id res chain seq x y z
N MET A 1 21.17 18.98 -11.05
CA MET A 1 19.76 19.06 -10.62
C MET A 1 19.74 18.79 -9.14
N ASN A 2 19.19 19.71 -8.32
CA ASN A 2 18.98 19.45 -6.90
C ASN A 2 17.98 18.30 -6.77
N PRO A 3 18.18 17.33 -5.86
CA PRO A 3 17.17 16.33 -5.58
C PRO A 3 15.88 17.04 -5.18
N PRO A 4 14.70 16.56 -5.64
CA PRO A 4 13.43 17.13 -5.20
C PRO A 4 13.40 17.10 -3.66
N LEU A 5 12.91 18.19 -3.07
CA LEU A 5 12.72 18.27 -1.62
C LEU A 5 11.85 17.07 -1.20
N PRO A 6 12.22 16.33 -0.13
CA PRO A 6 11.42 15.23 0.34
C PRO A 6 10.02 15.77 0.65
N HIS A 7 8.99 15.16 0.05
CA HIS A 7 7.61 15.44 0.43
C HIS A 7 7.46 15.11 1.91
N ILE A 8 7.07 16.08 2.70
CA ILE A 8 6.84 15.89 4.12
C ILE A 8 5.59 15.01 4.27
N TYR A 9 5.64 14.02 5.16
CA TYR A 9 4.46 13.28 5.56
C TYR A 9 3.36 14.24 6.01
N ASP A 10 2.17 14.05 5.49
CA ASP A 10 1.00 14.84 5.81
C ASP A 10 -0.12 13.94 6.34
N ALA A 11 -0.59 14.22 7.55
CA ALA A 11 -1.60 13.42 8.23
C ALA A 11 -2.99 13.57 7.59
N ASP A 12 -3.31 14.72 7.01
CA ASP A 12 -4.59 14.94 6.33
C ASP A 12 -4.65 14.16 5.02
N ASN A 13 -3.55 14.13 4.26
CA ASN A 13 -3.43 13.26 3.10
C ASN A 13 -3.51 11.78 3.50
N ALA A 14 -2.85 11.37 4.59
CA ALA A 14 -2.93 10.00 5.09
C ALA A 14 -4.38 9.64 5.47
N ARG A 15 -5.10 10.53 6.17
CA ARG A 15 -6.51 10.35 6.53
C ARG A 15 -7.41 10.23 5.30
N LEU A 16 -7.24 11.11 4.31
CA LEU A 16 -7.99 11.09 3.05
C LEU A 16 -7.78 9.77 2.31
N LEU A 17 -6.53 9.34 2.18
CA LEU A 17 -6.16 8.13 1.43
C LEU A 17 -6.51 6.85 2.19
N CYS A 18 -6.54 6.88 3.54
CA CYS A 18 -7.06 5.78 4.34
C CYS A 18 -8.57 5.58 4.11
N ARG A 19 -9.34 6.67 4.11
CA ARG A 19 -10.78 6.63 3.77
C ARG A 19 -11.02 6.14 2.35
N ALA A 20 -10.21 6.55 1.38
CA ALA A 20 -10.29 6.04 0.01
C ALA A 20 -10.01 4.53 -0.05
N SER A 21 -9.02 4.06 0.72
CA SER A 21 -8.70 2.63 0.83
C SER A 21 -9.85 1.83 1.46
N GLU A 22 -10.51 2.36 2.50
CA GLU A 22 -11.71 1.77 3.08
C GLU A 22 -12.87 1.75 2.08
N ARG A 23 -13.10 2.87 1.38
CA ARG A 23 -14.16 3.00 0.38
C ARG A 23 -14.02 1.97 -0.74
N ALA A 24 -12.79 1.60 -1.11
CA ALA A 24 -12.53 0.59 -2.14
C ALA A 24 -13.06 -0.82 -1.78
N TYR A 25 -13.39 -1.12 -0.52
CA TYR A 25 -14.05 -2.36 -0.12
C TYR A 25 -15.55 -2.38 -0.46
N GLY A 26 -16.15 -1.22 -0.72
CA GLY A 26 -17.53 -1.11 -1.21
C GLY A 26 -17.62 -1.48 -2.69
N LEU A 27 -18.76 -2.08 -3.08
CA LEU A 27 -19.04 -2.44 -4.49
C LEU A 27 -19.82 -1.35 -5.23
N ALA A 28 -20.51 -0.46 -4.52
CA ALA A 28 -21.29 0.61 -5.11
C ALA A 28 -20.40 1.83 -5.37
N THR A 29 -20.57 2.43 -6.55
CA THR A 29 -19.93 3.69 -6.91
C THR A 29 -20.91 4.84 -6.77
N ALA A 30 -20.43 6.00 -6.31
CA ALA A 30 -21.19 7.24 -6.22
C ALA A 30 -20.79 8.18 -7.38
N PRO A 31 -21.46 9.31 -7.59
CA PRO A 31 -21.01 10.32 -8.54
C PRO A 31 -19.57 10.75 -8.29
N GLY A 32 -18.74 10.81 -9.33
CA GLY A 32 -17.29 11.06 -9.23
C GLY A 32 -16.44 9.82 -8.92
N GLU A 33 -17.05 8.64 -8.82
CA GLU A 33 -16.35 7.38 -8.62
C GLU A 33 -16.40 6.51 -9.88
N THR A 34 -15.29 5.85 -10.20
CA THR A 34 -15.23 4.84 -11.26
C THR A 34 -14.64 3.55 -10.68
N GLY A 35 -15.39 2.47 -10.78
CA GLY A 35 -14.96 1.13 -10.38
C GLY A 35 -14.35 0.38 -11.55
N ILE A 36 -13.18 -0.20 -11.37
CA ILE A 36 -12.56 -1.16 -12.29
C ILE A 36 -12.52 -2.51 -11.58
N TRP A 37 -13.01 -3.55 -12.23
CA TRP A 37 -13.06 -4.88 -11.65
C TRP A 37 -12.68 -5.95 -12.66
N ASP A 38 -11.79 -6.83 -12.27
CA ASP A 38 -11.52 -8.09 -12.95
C ASP A 38 -12.05 -9.26 -12.13
N SER A 39 -13.00 -10.00 -12.70
CA SER A 39 -13.68 -11.10 -12.02
C SER A 39 -12.81 -12.36 -11.88
N ALA A 40 -11.80 -12.53 -12.73
CA ALA A 40 -10.95 -13.71 -12.72
C ALA A 40 -9.92 -13.66 -11.57
N SER A 41 -9.39 -12.49 -11.30
CA SER A 41 -8.43 -12.25 -10.19
C SER A 41 -9.09 -11.68 -8.93
N ASP A 42 -10.40 -11.38 -8.97
CA ASP A 42 -11.16 -10.61 -7.95
C ASP A 42 -10.46 -9.28 -7.58
N THR A 43 -9.78 -8.66 -8.54
CA THR A 43 -9.08 -7.40 -8.33
C THR A 43 -10.03 -6.23 -8.56
N HIS A 44 -10.16 -5.38 -7.55
CA HIS A 44 -10.98 -4.17 -7.61
C HIS A 44 -10.12 -2.92 -7.42
N VAL A 45 -10.37 -1.90 -8.23
CA VAL A 45 -9.80 -0.58 -8.09
C VAL A 45 -10.91 0.45 -8.12
N LEU A 46 -10.90 1.36 -7.17
CA LEU A 46 -11.79 2.50 -7.11
C LEU A 46 -11.00 3.75 -7.49
N ILE A 47 -11.49 4.51 -8.46
CA ILE A 47 -10.95 5.80 -8.86
C ILE A 47 -11.92 6.86 -8.38
N LEU A 48 -11.43 7.78 -7.54
CA LEU A 48 -12.19 8.88 -6.96
C LEU A 48 -11.71 10.19 -7.59
N ASP A 49 -12.61 10.88 -8.26
CA ASP A 49 -12.38 12.21 -8.83
C ASP A 49 -13.04 13.27 -7.94
N THR A 50 -12.23 14.08 -7.27
CA THR A 50 -12.70 15.17 -6.41
C THR A 50 -12.63 16.55 -7.11
N GLY A 51 -12.34 16.58 -8.41
CA GLY A 51 -12.11 17.79 -9.19
C GLY A 51 -10.65 18.24 -9.18
N GLY A 52 -10.03 18.37 -8.02
CA GLY A 52 -8.61 18.73 -7.88
C GLY A 52 -7.67 17.54 -7.67
N ASP A 53 -8.20 16.45 -7.15
CA ASP A 53 -7.48 15.21 -6.88
C ASP A 53 -8.08 14.04 -7.65
N LEU A 54 -7.23 13.14 -8.09
CA LEU A 54 -7.60 11.85 -8.63
C LEU A 54 -6.92 10.77 -7.79
N ILE A 55 -7.73 9.96 -7.09
CA ILE A 55 -7.24 8.96 -6.16
C ILE A 55 -7.50 7.56 -6.73
N ILE A 56 -6.45 6.76 -6.89
CA ILE A 56 -6.52 5.37 -7.33
C ILE A 56 -6.38 4.49 -6.10
N ALA A 57 -7.48 3.88 -5.64
CA ALA A 57 -7.54 3.08 -4.44
C ALA A 57 -7.72 1.58 -4.78
N PHE A 58 -6.71 0.77 -4.51
CA PHE A 58 -6.77 -0.67 -4.69
C PHE A 58 -7.41 -1.34 -3.47
N ARG A 59 -8.41 -2.20 -3.71
CA ARG A 59 -9.06 -2.99 -2.66
C ARG A 59 -8.11 -4.07 -2.13
N GLY A 60 -8.10 -4.26 -0.82
CA GLY A 60 -7.50 -5.42 -0.17
C GLY A 60 -8.38 -6.66 -0.23
N THR A 61 -7.90 -7.77 0.32
CA THR A 61 -8.71 -8.99 0.48
C THR A 61 -9.77 -8.81 1.56
N ARG A 62 -10.95 -9.43 1.37
CA ARG A 62 -12.00 -9.50 2.39
C ARG A 62 -11.75 -10.61 3.41
N ASP A 63 -11.04 -11.66 3.00
CA ASP A 63 -10.69 -12.79 3.85
C ASP A 63 -9.17 -12.82 4.09
N LEU A 64 -8.75 -12.02 5.06
CA LEU A 64 -7.34 -11.88 5.41
C LEU A 64 -6.76 -13.19 5.97
N ARG A 65 -7.55 -13.96 6.74
CA ARG A 65 -7.07 -15.20 7.37
C ARG A 65 -6.73 -16.25 6.32
N ASN A 66 -7.64 -16.48 5.37
CA ASN A 66 -7.40 -17.41 4.27
C ASN A 66 -6.25 -16.90 3.39
N TRP A 67 -6.22 -15.60 3.10
CA TRP A 67 -5.14 -15.02 2.31
C TRP A 67 -3.75 -15.22 2.94
N LEU A 68 -3.61 -15.02 4.26
CA LEU A 68 -2.33 -15.24 4.98
C LEU A 68 -1.94 -16.73 5.01
N THR A 69 -2.92 -17.64 5.09
CA THR A 69 -2.68 -19.09 5.09
C THR A 69 -2.26 -19.57 3.71
N ASP A 70 -2.88 -19.03 2.67
CA ASP A 70 -2.69 -19.44 1.28
C ASP A 70 -1.66 -18.57 0.55
N LEU A 71 -0.99 -17.64 1.26
CA LEU A 71 -0.01 -16.74 0.67
C LEU A 71 1.13 -17.53 0.02
N ASP A 72 0.97 -17.73 -1.27
CA ASP A 72 1.98 -18.35 -2.11
C ASP A 72 3.09 -17.35 -2.41
N ILE A 73 4.29 -17.60 -1.87
CA ILE A 73 5.45 -16.70 -1.97
C ILE A 73 6.22 -16.84 -3.28
N ARG A 74 5.59 -17.36 -4.33
CA ARG A 74 6.24 -17.52 -5.64
C ARG A 74 6.64 -16.18 -6.23
N TRP A 75 7.83 -16.21 -6.85
CA TRP A 75 8.37 -15.11 -7.60
C TRP A 75 7.99 -15.20 -9.07
N CYS A 76 7.68 -14.06 -9.69
CA CYS A 76 7.74 -13.92 -11.14
C CYS A 76 8.74 -12.84 -11.55
N GLN A 77 9.19 -12.93 -12.80
CA GLN A 77 10.04 -11.93 -13.43
C GLN A 77 9.15 -10.84 -14.04
N ASP A 78 9.41 -9.58 -13.69
CA ASP A 78 8.74 -8.41 -14.22
C ASP A 78 9.77 -7.39 -14.71
N GLY A 79 10.23 -7.55 -15.94
CA GLY A 79 11.39 -6.84 -16.47
C GLY A 79 12.65 -7.18 -15.66
N ALA A 80 13.30 -6.16 -15.08
CA ALA A 80 14.48 -6.34 -14.22
C ALA A 80 14.12 -6.73 -12.77
N TRP A 81 12.84 -6.75 -12.41
CA TRP A 81 12.39 -7.03 -11.05
C TRP A 81 11.99 -8.49 -10.85
N ARG A 82 12.14 -8.95 -9.63
CA ARG A 82 11.46 -10.15 -9.13
C ARG A 82 10.40 -9.67 -8.15
N VAL A 83 9.14 -9.97 -8.44
CA VAL A 83 7.97 -9.57 -7.64
C VAL A 83 7.12 -10.78 -7.31
N HIS A 84 6.21 -10.63 -6.37
CA HIS A 84 5.25 -11.67 -6.01
C HIS A 84 4.32 -11.96 -7.19
N ASP A 85 4.24 -13.21 -7.60
CA ASP A 85 3.53 -13.66 -8.79
C ASP A 85 2.03 -13.32 -8.75
N GLY A 86 1.37 -13.59 -7.62
CA GLY A 86 -0.05 -13.26 -7.44
C GLY A 86 -0.32 -11.76 -7.56
N PHE A 87 0.53 -10.91 -6.97
CA PHE A 87 0.35 -9.45 -7.09
C PHE A 87 0.56 -8.97 -8.52
N SER A 88 1.54 -9.57 -9.22
CA SER A 88 1.82 -9.26 -10.62
C SER A 88 0.61 -9.52 -11.50
N ARG A 89 -0.01 -10.68 -11.38
CA ARG A 89 -1.23 -11.04 -12.13
C ARG A 89 -2.42 -10.14 -11.82
N CYS A 90 -2.64 -9.83 -10.54
CA CYS A 90 -3.71 -8.93 -10.12
C CYS A 90 -3.56 -7.53 -10.72
N VAL A 91 -2.35 -6.95 -10.69
CA VAL A 91 -2.13 -5.62 -11.28
C VAL A 91 -2.27 -5.67 -12.80
N GLU A 92 -1.74 -6.71 -13.45
CA GLU A 92 -1.84 -6.88 -14.90
C GLU A 92 -3.28 -6.89 -15.37
N SER A 93 -4.17 -7.62 -14.68
CA SER A 93 -5.57 -7.78 -15.08
C SER A 93 -6.39 -6.48 -15.08
N VAL A 94 -5.95 -5.45 -14.35
CA VAL A 94 -6.65 -4.15 -14.25
C VAL A 94 -5.88 -2.97 -14.85
N MET A 95 -4.62 -3.19 -15.28
CA MET A 95 -3.70 -2.11 -15.70
C MET A 95 -4.29 -1.21 -16.78
N ASP A 96 -4.80 -1.81 -17.85
CA ASP A 96 -5.36 -1.07 -18.99
C ASP A 96 -6.65 -0.32 -18.62
N GLY A 97 -7.52 -0.96 -17.84
CA GLY A 97 -8.76 -0.35 -17.34
C GLY A 97 -8.49 0.87 -16.48
N VAL A 98 -7.55 0.74 -15.52
CA VAL A 98 -7.16 1.86 -14.65
C VAL A 98 -6.51 2.97 -15.46
N SER A 99 -5.58 2.65 -16.37
CA SER A 99 -4.91 3.63 -17.22
C SER A 99 -5.89 4.42 -18.09
N SER A 100 -6.85 3.72 -18.70
CA SER A 100 -7.90 4.33 -19.52
C SER A 100 -8.79 5.27 -18.71
N ALA A 101 -9.22 4.86 -17.52
CA ALA A 101 -10.07 5.66 -16.66
C ALA A 101 -9.34 6.90 -16.11
N VAL A 102 -8.07 6.76 -15.72
CA VAL A 102 -7.20 7.86 -15.27
C VAL A 102 -6.99 8.87 -16.40
N PHE A 103 -6.77 8.40 -17.62
CA PHE A 103 -6.65 9.26 -18.80
C PHE A 103 -7.96 10.01 -19.08
N ALA A 104 -9.09 9.32 -19.09
CA ALA A 104 -10.43 9.90 -19.32
C ALA A 104 -10.79 10.95 -18.26
N ALA A 105 -10.34 10.76 -17.01
CA ALA A 105 -10.53 11.73 -15.92
C ALA A 105 -9.62 12.97 -16.01
N GLY A 106 -8.76 13.08 -17.02
CA GLY A 106 -7.90 14.26 -17.24
C GLY A 106 -6.82 14.43 -16.17
N TYR A 107 -6.13 13.36 -15.81
CA TYR A 107 -5.16 13.32 -14.70
C TYR A 107 -4.08 14.41 -14.73
N LYS A 108 -3.69 14.91 -15.92
CA LYS A 108 -2.61 15.90 -16.08
C LYS A 108 -2.92 17.24 -15.40
N SER A 109 -4.17 17.55 -15.16
CA SER A 109 -4.63 18.77 -14.47
C SER A 109 -4.95 18.54 -13.00
N LYS A 110 -4.67 17.36 -12.46
CA LYS A 110 -5.06 16.96 -11.11
C LYS A 110 -3.87 16.40 -10.33
N ARG A 111 -3.93 16.46 -9.00
CA ARG A 111 -2.99 15.74 -8.16
C ARG A 111 -3.34 14.24 -8.20
N LEU A 112 -2.39 13.41 -8.61
CA LEU A 112 -2.61 11.98 -8.76
C LEU A 112 -2.09 11.23 -7.53
N TRP A 113 -2.98 10.53 -6.84
CA TRP A 113 -2.68 9.76 -5.64
C TRP A 113 -2.92 8.27 -5.86
N VAL A 114 -2.09 7.45 -5.24
CA VAL A 114 -2.28 5.99 -5.24
C VAL A 114 -2.32 5.49 -3.80
N THR A 115 -3.26 4.61 -3.51
CA THR A 115 -3.44 4.09 -2.15
C THR A 115 -3.99 2.67 -2.13
N GLY A 116 -3.90 2.04 -0.97
CA GLY A 116 -4.51 0.74 -0.70
C GLY A 116 -4.15 0.21 0.68
N HIS A 117 -5.05 -0.60 1.21
CA HIS A 117 -4.87 -1.29 2.47
C HIS A 117 -4.58 -2.77 2.23
N SER A 118 -3.72 -3.39 3.05
CA SER A 118 -3.43 -4.83 2.96
C SER A 118 -2.88 -5.23 1.58
N LEU A 119 -3.42 -6.28 0.98
CA LEU A 119 -3.17 -6.68 -0.42
C LEU A 119 -3.29 -5.47 -1.37
N GLY A 120 -4.32 -4.63 -1.20
CA GLY A 120 -4.50 -3.43 -2.02
C GLY A 120 -3.30 -2.47 -1.98
N GLY A 121 -2.63 -2.35 -0.84
CA GLY A 121 -1.38 -1.58 -0.71
C GLY A 121 -0.23 -2.17 -1.52
N ALA A 122 -0.12 -3.51 -1.59
CA ALA A 122 0.86 -4.18 -2.44
C ALA A 122 0.59 -3.94 -3.93
N LEU A 123 -0.69 -4.03 -4.35
CA LEU A 123 -1.11 -3.77 -5.72
C LEU A 123 -0.89 -2.30 -6.10
N ALA A 124 -1.25 -1.36 -5.23
CA ALA A 124 -1.02 0.07 -5.39
C ALA A 124 0.46 0.39 -5.66
N LYS A 125 1.36 -0.18 -4.85
CA LYS A 125 2.81 -0.01 -5.03
C LYS A 125 3.31 -0.59 -6.35
N LEU A 126 2.89 -1.80 -6.71
CA LEU A 126 3.32 -2.44 -7.94
C LEU A 126 2.79 -1.70 -9.18
N TYR A 127 1.54 -1.25 -9.14
CA TYR A 127 0.94 -0.39 -10.16
C TYR A 127 1.76 0.89 -10.36
N ALA A 128 2.01 1.63 -9.27
CA ALA A 128 2.79 2.86 -9.33
C ALA A 128 4.19 2.64 -9.90
N ALA A 129 4.86 1.55 -9.53
CA ALA A 129 6.19 1.20 -10.04
C ALA A 129 6.15 0.90 -11.55
N ARG A 130 5.14 0.18 -12.03
CA ARG A 130 4.96 -0.12 -13.47
C ARG A 130 4.70 1.15 -14.28
N VAL A 131 3.86 2.05 -13.77
CA VAL A 131 3.62 3.36 -14.41
C VAL A 131 4.92 4.14 -14.51
N CYS A 132 5.68 4.28 -13.43
CA CYS A 132 6.92 5.06 -13.40
C CYS A 132 8.05 4.46 -14.24
N ARG A 133 8.06 3.14 -14.49
CA ARG A 133 9.15 2.46 -15.23
C ARG A 133 9.40 3.04 -16.64
N GLY A 134 8.38 3.57 -17.27
CA GLY A 134 8.47 4.16 -18.61
C GLY A 134 8.44 5.68 -18.64
N MET A 135 8.45 6.34 -17.48
CA MET A 135 8.29 7.79 -17.39
C MET A 135 9.61 8.47 -16.99
N VAL A 136 9.80 9.69 -17.50
CA VAL A 136 10.95 10.55 -17.13
C VAL A 136 10.75 11.17 -15.75
N GLU A 137 9.50 11.49 -15.39
CA GLU A 137 9.13 12.11 -14.13
C GLU A 137 8.05 11.27 -13.43
N ASN A 138 8.06 11.31 -12.10
CA ASN A 138 7.02 10.68 -11.28
C ASN A 138 5.70 11.45 -11.45
N PRO A 139 4.61 10.81 -11.93
CA PRO A 139 3.33 11.47 -12.11
C PRO A 139 2.52 11.60 -10.81
N PHE A 140 2.96 10.93 -9.73
CA PHE A 140 2.18 10.83 -8.50
C PHE A 140 2.53 11.94 -7.51
N SER A 141 1.49 12.55 -6.96
CA SER A 141 1.59 13.50 -5.83
C SER A 141 1.91 12.77 -4.53
N GLY A 142 1.50 11.51 -4.40
CA GLY A 142 1.88 10.64 -3.30
C GLY A 142 1.32 9.23 -3.39
N LEU A 143 2.02 8.33 -2.71
CA LEU A 143 1.62 6.95 -2.49
C LEU A 143 1.57 6.70 -0.99
N TYR A 144 0.39 6.38 -0.46
CA TYR A 144 0.19 6.03 0.95
C TYR A 144 -0.41 4.64 1.04
N THR A 145 0.20 3.78 1.82
CA THR A 145 -0.28 2.41 1.99
C THR A 145 -0.44 2.06 3.46
N PHE A 146 -1.42 1.24 3.78
CA PHE A 146 -1.82 0.89 5.13
C PHE A 146 -1.71 -0.62 5.30
N GLY A 147 -0.90 -1.08 6.26
CA GLY A 147 -0.71 -2.52 6.50
C GLY A 147 -0.21 -3.31 5.29
N GLN A 148 0.60 -2.72 4.44
CA GLN A 148 1.02 -3.29 3.16
C GLN A 148 2.06 -4.40 3.32
N PRO A 149 1.90 -5.59 2.68
CA PRO A 149 2.93 -6.62 2.63
C PRO A 149 4.10 -6.25 1.72
N ARG A 150 5.22 -6.99 1.80
CA ARG A 150 6.35 -6.82 0.89
C ARG A 150 5.99 -7.31 -0.51
N VAL A 151 6.51 -6.64 -1.55
CA VAL A 151 6.08 -6.87 -2.94
C VAL A 151 7.16 -7.51 -3.80
N GLY A 152 8.41 -7.10 -3.63
CA GLY A 152 9.49 -7.51 -4.53
C GLY A 152 10.87 -7.51 -3.89
N ASN A 153 11.86 -7.84 -4.72
CA ASN A 153 13.26 -7.97 -4.32
C ASN A 153 13.97 -6.63 -4.10
N ALA A 154 15.28 -6.67 -3.80
CA ALA A 154 16.09 -5.48 -3.56
C ALA A 154 16.09 -4.53 -4.79
N LYS A 155 16.21 -5.07 -6.01
CA LYS A 155 16.17 -4.25 -7.22
C LYS A 155 14.83 -3.50 -7.37
N PHE A 156 13.70 -4.18 -7.12
CA PHE A 156 12.38 -3.54 -7.10
C PHE A 156 12.28 -2.44 -6.04
N ARG A 157 12.80 -2.69 -4.82
CA ARG A 157 12.87 -1.67 -3.76
C ARG A 157 13.65 -0.44 -4.22
N ASP A 158 14.84 -0.65 -4.80
CA ASP A 158 15.75 0.44 -5.17
C ASP A 158 15.13 1.32 -6.26
N ASP A 159 14.50 0.71 -7.27
CA ASP A 159 13.82 1.43 -8.33
C ASP A 159 12.57 2.17 -7.80
N CYS A 160 11.76 1.56 -6.94
CA CYS A 160 10.66 2.26 -6.29
C CYS A 160 11.14 3.48 -5.47
N THR A 161 12.28 3.33 -4.78
CA THR A 161 12.86 4.44 -4.02
C THR A 161 13.32 5.57 -4.95
N ALA A 162 13.91 5.22 -6.10
CA ALA A 162 14.31 6.20 -7.11
C ALA A 162 13.11 6.88 -7.79
N PHE A 163 12.03 6.14 -8.08
CA PHE A 163 10.87 6.66 -8.80
C PHE A 163 10.03 7.61 -7.95
N PHE A 164 9.66 7.18 -6.74
CA PHE A 164 8.69 7.89 -5.90
C PHE A 164 8.99 7.81 -4.39
N GLY A 165 10.21 7.42 -3.99
CA GLY A 165 10.55 7.28 -2.58
C GLY A 165 10.29 8.53 -1.76
N ALA A 166 10.51 9.71 -2.33
CA ALA A 166 10.27 11.00 -1.66
C ALA A 166 8.80 11.25 -1.27
N CYS A 167 7.83 10.63 -1.95
CA CYS A 167 6.40 10.83 -1.71
C CYS A 167 5.66 9.52 -1.35
N TYR A 168 6.40 8.49 -0.92
CA TYR A 168 5.85 7.19 -0.57
C TYR A 168 5.93 6.92 0.93
N PHE A 169 4.78 6.76 1.57
CA PHE A 169 4.62 6.52 3.00
C PHE A 169 3.86 5.21 3.25
N ARG A 170 4.46 4.35 4.07
CA ARG A 170 3.88 3.07 4.50
C ARG A 170 3.48 3.19 5.97
N LEU A 171 2.19 3.19 6.23
CA LEU A 171 1.66 3.26 7.58
C LEU A 171 1.56 1.85 8.16
N ILE A 172 2.02 1.70 9.38
CA ILE A 172 2.03 0.43 10.14
C ILE A 172 1.46 0.73 11.52
N HIS A 173 0.45 -0.02 11.92
CA HIS A 173 -0.18 0.09 13.23
C HIS A 173 0.23 -1.08 14.12
N ALA A 174 0.71 -0.75 15.31
CA ALA A 174 0.99 -1.67 16.42
C ALA A 174 1.68 -2.99 15.99
N ASP A 175 1.07 -4.11 16.30
CA ASP A 175 1.60 -5.44 16.00
C ASP A 175 1.10 -6.03 14.67
N ASP A 176 0.58 -5.20 13.74
CA ASP A 176 0.13 -5.66 12.42
C ASP A 176 1.15 -6.60 11.77
N ILE A 177 0.74 -7.85 11.53
CA ILE A 177 1.59 -8.90 10.96
C ILE A 177 1.79 -8.77 9.46
N VAL A 178 0.85 -8.16 8.74
CA VAL A 178 0.84 -8.13 7.27
C VAL A 178 2.06 -7.42 6.67
N PRO A 179 2.55 -6.27 7.19
CA PRO A 179 3.80 -5.68 6.71
C PRO A 179 5.04 -6.57 6.87
N ARG A 180 4.95 -7.62 7.67
CA ARG A 180 6.07 -8.54 7.92
C ARG A 180 6.16 -9.65 6.89
N VAL A 181 5.10 -9.91 6.10
CA VAL A 181 5.05 -10.95 5.07
C VAL A 181 5.22 -10.37 3.66
N PRO A 182 5.69 -11.16 2.68
CA PRO A 182 6.49 -12.37 2.87
C PRO A 182 7.77 -12.08 3.66
N TRP A 183 8.28 -13.11 4.34
CA TRP A 183 9.41 -12.96 5.26
C TRP A 183 10.67 -12.38 4.58
N LEU A 184 11.43 -11.60 5.33
CA LEU A 184 12.67 -10.95 4.87
C LEU A 184 13.70 -11.96 4.32
N LEU A 185 13.77 -13.15 4.93
CA LEU A 185 14.64 -14.24 4.50
C LEU A 185 14.31 -14.74 3.10
N GLY A 186 13.07 -14.59 2.63
CA GLY A 186 12.65 -14.87 1.26
C GLY A 186 13.17 -13.86 0.22
N GLY A 187 13.92 -12.83 0.62
CA GLY A 187 14.49 -11.84 -0.30
C GLY A 187 13.57 -10.64 -0.60
N TYR A 188 12.35 -10.64 -0.07
CA TYR A 188 11.41 -9.52 -0.23
C TYR A 188 11.84 -8.28 0.57
N ARG A 189 11.63 -7.09 0.03
CA ARG A 189 12.03 -5.82 0.64
C ARG A 189 10.92 -4.76 0.53
N HIS A 190 10.85 -3.90 1.55
CA HIS A 190 10.07 -2.67 1.49
C HIS A 190 10.85 -1.53 0.84
N ALA A 191 10.12 -0.57 0.24
CA ALA A 191 10.59 0.76 -0.16
C ALA A 191 9.68 1.81 0.50
N GLY A 192 10.04 3.09 0.38
CA GLY A 192 9.29 4.21 0.94
C GLY A 192 9.54 4.39 2.44
N HIS A 193 9.08 5.53 2.95
CA HIS A 193 9.19 5.89 4.36
C HIS A 193 8.23 5.08 5.22
N GLU A 194 8.73 4.60 6.33
CA GLU A 194 7.91 3.93 7.33
C GLU A 194 7.33 4.93 8.31
N VAL A 195 6.02 4.88 8.49
CA VAL A 195 5.28 5.67 9.47
C VAL A 195 4.63 4.69 10.44
N PHE A 196 5.26 4.48 11.58
CA PHE A 196 4.85 3.50 12.58
C PHE A 196 4.06 4.16 13.71
N PHE A 197 2.88 3.64 13.98
CA PHE A 197 2.02 4.02 15.09
C PHE A 197 2.02 2.91 16.13
N PRO A 198 2.63 3.14 17.32
CA PRO A 198 2.71 2.10 18.35
C PRO A 198 1.36 1.76 18.98
N ASP A 199 0.42 2.71 18.95
CA ASP A 199 -0.93 2.62 19.48
C ASP A 199 -1.82 3.69 18.82
N LEU A 200 -3.10 3.72 19.17
CA LEU A 200 -4.10 4.66 18.62
C LEU A 200 -3.96 6.11 19.11
N GLN A 201 -3.18 6.35 20.15
CA GLN A 201 -3.05 7.67 20.80
C GLN A 201 -1.64 8.25 20.64
N GLY A 202 -0.69 7.43 20.24
CA GLY A 202 0.72 7.81 20.14
C GLY A 202 1.04 8.57 18.87
N ALA A 203 2.01 9.48 18.98
CA ALA A 203 2.57 10.15 17.79
C ALA A 203 3.28 9.13 16.88
N PRO A 204 3.20 9.29 15.56
CA PRO A 204 3.89 8.42 14.62
C PRO A 204 5.40 8.51 14.77
N LYS A 205 6.08 7.38 14.57
CA LYS A 205 7.54 7.27 14.53
C LYS A 205 7.97 6.98 13.10
N PHE A 206 8.98 7.68 12.64
CA PHE A 206 9.45 7.60 11.25
C PHE A 206 10.72 6.77 11.14
N ASP A 207 10.80 5.94 10.11
CA ASP A 207 11.98 5.18 9.69
C ASP A 207 12.80 4.61 10.85
N LEU A 208 12.14 3.83 11.70
CA LEU A 208 12.76 3.23 12.89
C LEU A 208 14.05 2.47 12.52
N PRO A 209 15.16 2.69 13.21
CA PRO A 209 16.43 2.01 12.92
C PRO A 209 16.31 0.49 13.12
N TRP A 210 17.01 -0.27 12.29
CA TRP A 210 16.91 -1.73 12.19
C TRP A 210 16.97 -2.49 13.55
N PRO A 211 17.82 -2.14 14.53
CA PRO A 211 17.82 -2.85 15.81
C PRO A 211 16.51 -2.72 16.59
N ARG A 212 15.83 -1.57 16.49
CA ARG A 212 14.52 -1.37 17.14
C ARG A 212 13.40 -2.09 16.40
N LYS A 213 13.50 -2.22 15.08
CA LYS A 213 12.58 -3.06 14.28
C LYS A 213 12.70 -4.52 14.69
N PHE A 214 13.92 -5.02 14.89
CA PHE A 214 14.16 -6.41 15.30
C PHE A 214 13.65 -6.69 16.72
N VAL A 215 13.85 -5.75 17.66
CA VAL A 215 13.34 -5.88 19.05
C VAL A 215 11.82 -5.73 19.08
N ALA A 216 11.22 -4.90 18.24
CA ALA A 216 9.77 -4.82 18.10
C ALA A 216 9.16 -6.05 17.39
N ASP A 217 9.95 -6.74 16.56
CA ASP A 217 9.54 -7.96 15.87
C ASP A 217 9.62 -9.22 16.76
N ILE A 218 10.46 -9.24 17.82
CA ILE A 218 10.58 -10.37 18.73
C ILE A 218 9.28 -10.65 19.50
N PRO A 219 8.60 -9.67 20.12
CA PRO A 219 7.30 -9.91 20.73
C PRO A 219 6.24 -10.40 19.75
N GLY A 220 6.24 -9.88 18.51
CA GLY A 220 5.36 -10.36 17.44
C GLY A 220 5.68 -11.79 17.02
N LEU A 221 6.96 -12.15 16.86
CA LEU A 221 7.39 -13.50 16.56
C LEU A 221 7.08 -14.48 17.71
N VAL A 222 7.26 -14.06 18.96
CA VAL A 222 6.92 -14.87 20.14
C VAL A 222 5.39 -14.99 20.28
N ARG A 223 4.63 -13.92 20.00
CA ARG A 223 3.16 -13.96 19.93
C ARG A 223 2.68 -14.88 18.81
N GLU A 224 3.32 -14.84 17.64
CA GLU A 224 3.00 -15.71 16.51
C GLU A 224 3.23 -17.19 16.85
N LEU A 225 4.29 -17.50 17.62
CA LEU A 225 4.61 -18.86 18.04
C LEU A 225 3.81 -19.34 19.27
N CYS A 226 3.36 -18.43 20.13
CA CYS A 226 2.80 -18.74 21.46
C CYS A 226 1.38 -18.20 21.71
N TYR A 227 0.84 -17.28 20.90
CA TYR A 227 -0.44 -16.63 21.16
C TYR A 227 -1.32 -16.52 19.90
N ASP A 228 -2.62 -16.36 20.17
CA ASP A 228 -3.73 -16.32 19.24
C ASP A 228 -3.45 -15.42 18.00
N ARG A 229 -3.38 -16.05 16.83
CA ARG A 229 -3.29 -15.38 15.51
C ARG A 229 -4.39 -14.34 15.31
N ALA A 230 -5.49 -14.43 16.06
CA ALA A 230 -6.60 -13.48 15.98
C ALA A 230 -6.18 -12.06 16.39
N ALA A 231 -5.37 -11.90 17.44
CA ALA A 231 -4.93 -10.58 17.94
C ALA A 231 -3.99 -9.86 16.94
N LEU A 232 -3.11 -10.60 16.23
CA LEU A 232 -2.21 -10.03 15.22
C LEU A 232 -2.93 -9.59 13.95
N ILE A 233 -4.09 -10.16 13.69
CA ILE A 233 -4.97 -9.81 12.56
C ILE A 233 -5.84 -8.62 12.96
N GLU A 234 -6.18 -8.46 14.24
CA GLU A 234 -7.02 -7.36 14.74
C GLU A 234 -6.38 -6.00 14.43
N ASP A 235 -5.09 -5.83 14.72
CA ASP A 235 -4.35 -4.58 14.45
C ASP A 235 -4.28 -4.24 12.95
N HIS A 236 -4.54 -5.23 12.07
CA HIS A 236 -4.53 -5.04 10.63
C HIS A 236 -5.81 -4.43 10.07
N HIS A 237 -6.93 -4.43 10.80
CA HIS A 237 -8.18 -3.94 10.25
C HIS A 237 -8.11 -2.48 9.84
N ILE A 238 -8.67 -2.14 8.65
CA ILE A 238 -8.67 -0.77 8.11
C ILE A 238 -9.29 0.25 9.08
N HIS A 239 -10.24 -0.18 9.91
CA HIS A 239 -10.86 0.68 10.93
C HIS A 239 -9.87 1.14 12.00
N ASN A 240 -8.88 0.32 12.36
CA ASN A 240 -7.82 0.71 13.28
C ASN A 240 -6.89 1.75 12.64
N TYR A 241 -6.60 1.62 11.36
CA TYR A 241 -5.86 2.65 10.62
C TYR A 241 -6.64 3.96 10.52
N LEU A 242 -7.96 3.92 10.35
CA LEU A 242 -8.80 5.11 10.36
C LEU A 242 -8.86 5.77 11.75
N ALA A 243 -8.86 4.97 12.81
CA ALA A 243 -8.86 5.46 14.17
C ALA A 243 -7.61 6.30 14.52
N LEU A 244 -6.46 6.04 13.86
CA LEU A 244 -5.22 6.82 14.01
C LEU A 244 -5.38 8.31 13.66
N PHE A 245 -6.43 8.66 12.90
CA PHE A 245 -6.68 10.02 12.41
C PHE A 245 -7.95 10.63 13.02
N GLN A 246 -8.55 9.99 14.02
CA GLN A 246 -9.67 10.58 14.77
C GLN A 246 -9.08 11.52 15.83
N GLU A 247 -9.56 12.75 15.86
CA GLU A 247 -9.24 13.67 16.95
C GLU A 247 -9.74 13.05 18.27
N ALA A 248 -8.90 13.11 19.31
CA ALA A 248 -9.35 12.76 20.66
C ALA A 248 -10.52 13.70 21.02
N ALA A 249 -11.70 13.12 21.24
CA ALA A 249 -12.93 13.84 21.56
C ALA A 249 -12.82 14.55 22.92
#